data_84453b0d4c1df3b1b61f3a351e121595
#
_entry.id   84453b0d4c1df3b1b61f3a351e121595
#
_cell.length_a   1.000
_cell.length_b   1.000
_cell.length_c   1.000
_cell.angle_alpha   90.00
_cell.angle_beta   90.00
_cell.angle_gamma   90.00
#
_symmetry.space_group_name_H-M   'P 1'
#
loop_
_entity.id
_entity.type
_entity.pdbx_description
1 polymer ?
#
loop_
_entity_poly.entity_id
_entity_poly.type
_entity_poly.pdbx_seq_one_letter_code
_entity_poly.pdbx_strand_id
1 'polypeptide(L)'
;MAGSRARGDEGLVPEIGLRLEQRRIRQQPRFAILRCAKLKKPANLAASLQHTFREREPLNADLKRRHENTILHGPDTSEAVLDAWRDRAPEKIRANAVHGLEYFIGASPEAMHAMSRAEQDAYFRDALDWLKERHGAENVLSAVVHRDESTPHMTVMTIPLDGHGRLNARALVGNRQKLSAMQTDFAQEVGLEHGLERGLERSQATHERVQRVYAHIMAPEAAVELPERQKGHFLGLGGETDEDWRQRASEAATDALKGARLALDRQRDRHEAQTAFLEAQLAHERVKRHEVLSGDLEETLGDLRQKNRELREQVSDLEEERDAWRDEARKRERHHLLTIERALDFAEAHGLAPEDMAQYLKHGRDPHEKAHERARAKDLDLDLD
;
A
#
# COMPACT_ATOMS: atom_id res chain seq x y z
N MET A 1 -67.36 -12.93 17.62
CA MET A 1 -66.40 -13.43 16.63
C MET A 1 -65.77 -12.23 15.93
N ALA A 2 -64.65 -11.81 16.37
CA ALA A 2 -63.88 -10.70 15.77
C ALA A 2 -62.50 -11.21 15.39
N GLY A 3 -62.31 -11.35 14.08
CA GLY A 3 -60.98 -11.72 13.53
C GLY A 3 -60.13 -10.46 13.34
N SER A 4 -59.15 -10.29 14.21
CA SER A 4 -58.08 -9.30 14.01
C SER A 4 -57.11 -9.75 12.96
N ARG A 5 -57.07 -9.04 11.83
CA ARG A 5 -56.00 -9.19 10.83
C ARG A 5 -54.80 -8.32 11.26
N ALA A 6 -53.74 -8.95 11.67
CA ALA A 6 -52.42 -8.32 11.73
C ALA A 6 -51.96 -7.99 10.31
N ARG A 7 -51.79 -6.71 9.98
CA ARG A 7 -51.10 -6.25 8.78
C ARG A 7 -49.61 -6.25 9.07
N GLY A 8 -48.88 -7.00 8.25
CA GLY A 8 -47.45 -7.16 8.34
C GLY A 8 -46.70 -5.86 8.12
N ASP A 9 -45.69 -5.71 8.92
CA ASP A 9 -44.70 -4.62 8.95
C ASP A 9 -43.46 -5.04 8.10
N GLU A 10 -43.70 -5.45 6.83
CA GLU A 10 -42.63 -5.98 5.98
C GLU A 10 -42.03 -4.94 4.99
N GLY A 11 -42.53 -3.69 4.98
CA GLY A 11 -42.12 -2.70 3.96
C GLY A 11 -41.08 -1.66 4.37
N LEU A 12 -40.80 -1.48 5.66
CA LEU A 12 -39.99 -0.33 6.14
C LEU A 12 -38.49 -0.60 6.32
N VAL A 13 -38.07 -1.85 6.44
CA VAL A 13 -36.69 -2.22 6.76
C VAL A 13 -35.72 -2.04 5.56
N PRO A 14 -36.10 -2.35 4.30
CA PRO A 14 -35.21 -2.16 3.16
C PRO A 14 -34.93 -0.68 2.83
N GLU A 15 -35.94 0.20 2.97
CA GLU A 15 -35.77 1.64 2.68
C GLU A 15 -34.88 2.36 3.69
N ILE A 16 -34.95 1.99 4.96
CA ILE A 16 -34.09 2.56 6.01
C ILE A 16 -32.66 2.10 5.79
N GLY A 17 -32.43 0.84 5.42
CA GLY A 17 -31.12 0.29 5.07
C GLY A 17 -30.49 1.05 3.91
N LEU A 18 -31.23 1.24 2.81
CA LEU A 18 -30.79 1.99 1.65
C LEU A 18 -30.48 3.47 1.95
N ARG A 19 -31.29 4.12 2.78
CA ARG A 19 -31.07 5.51 3.20
C ARG A 19 -29.86 5.66 4.13
N LEU A 20 -29.59 4.69 4.99
CA LEU A 20 -28.41 4.66 5.85
C LEU A 20 -27.15 4.38 5.02
N GLU A 21 -27.22 3.49 4.06
CA GLU A 21 -26.14 3.20 3.15
C GLU A 21 -25.82 4.37 2.21
N GLN A 22 -26.83 5.04 1.65
CA GLN A 22 -26.68 6.28 0.89
C GLN A 22 -26.13 7.44 1.75
N ARG A 23 -26.48 7.54 3.04
CA ARG A 23 -25.89 8.48 3.98
C ARG A 23 -24.44 8.13 4.28
N ARG A 24 -24.11 6.84 4.43
CA ARG A 24 -22.75 6.36 4.67
C ARG A 24 -21.85 6.62 3.47
N ILE A 25 -22.33 6.40 2.25
CA ILE A 25 -21.64 6.71 0.99
C ILE A 25 -21.40 8.23 0.85
N ARG A 26 -22.34 9.09 1.27
CA ARG A 26 -22.18 10.55 1.26
C ARG A 26 -21.24 11.09 2.34
N GLN A 27 -20.87 10.28 3.33
CA GLN A 27 -19.98 10.67 4.43
C GLN A 27 -18.54 10.20 4.23
N GLN A 28 -18.27 9.38 3.20
CA GLN A 28 -16.91 8.95 2.90
C GLN A 28 -16.11 10.08 2.25
N PRO A 29 -14.83 10.22 2.61
CA PRO A 29 -13.97 11.25 2.03
C PRO A 29 -13.80 11.01 0.52
N ARG A 30 -14.07 12.02 -0.27
CA ARG A 30 -13.97 11.99 -1.74
C ARG A 30 -12.90 12.96 -2.20
N PHE A 31 -11.66 12.51 -2.21
CA PHE A 31 -10.52 13.37 -2.53
C PHE A 31 -9.94 13.08 -3.91
N ALA A 32 -9.63 14.16 -4.65
CA ALA A 32 -8.76 14.11 -5.80
C ALA A 32 -7.30 13.97 -5.32
N ILE A 33 -6.58 13.00 -5.88
CA ILE A 33 -5.19 12.71 -5.53
C ILE A 33 -4.30 13.07 -6.73
N LEU A 34 -3.39 14.02 -6.52
CA LEU A 34 -2.34 14.36 -7.45
C LEU A 34 -1.00 14.29 -6.75
N ARG A 35 -0.10 13.44 -7.22
CA ARG A 35 1.29 13.34 -6.74
C ARG A 35 2.25 13.54 -7.90
N CYS A 36 3.41 14.11 -7.63
CA CYS A 36 4.45 14.33 -8.63
C CYS A 36 5.81 13.88 -8.10
N ALA A 37 6.44 12.95 -8.79
CA ALA A 37 7.80 12.48 -8.52
C ALA A 37 8.79 13.08 -9.54
N LYS A 38 9.99 13.47 -9.05
CA LYS A 38 11.10 13.99 -9.87
C LYS A 38 12.09 12.86 -10.20
N LEU A 39 12.17 12.45 -11.44
CA LEU A 39 13.08 11.42 -11.92
C LEU A 39 14.42 12.06 -12.31
N LYS A 40 15.41 11.93 -11.40
CA LYS A 40 16.70 12.64 -11.51
C LYS A 40 17.74 11.92 -12.35
N LYS A 41 17.50 10.67 -12.73
CA LYS A 41 18.45 9.84 -13.52
C LYS A 41 17.72 9.20 -14.68
N PRO A 42 18.37 9.05 -15.86
CA PRO A 42 17.77 8.31 -16.97
C PRO A 42 17.33 6.89 -16.58
N ALA A 43 18.10 6.19 -15.74
CA ALA A 43 17.74 4.87 -15.25
C ALA A 43 16.44 4.86 -14.43
N ASN A 44 16.15 5.93 -13.68
CA ASN A 44 14.90 6.04 -12.92
C ASN A 44 13.71 6.27 -13.87
N LEU A 45 13.91 7.06 -14.92
CA LEU A 45 12.91 7.28 -15.97
C LEU A 45 12.58 5.95 -16.68
N ALA A 46 13.59 5.21 -17.11
CA ALA A 46 13.41 3.90 -17.75
C ALA A 46 12.71 2.90 -16.81
N ALA A 47 13.15 2.81 -15.56
CA ALA A 47 12.55 1.90 -14.58
C ALA A 47 11.08 2.24 -14.26
N SER A 48 10.73 3.53 -14.20
CA SER A 48 9.35 4.00 -14.02
C SER A 48 8.49 3.62 -15.22
N LEU A 49 8.96 3.86 -16.44
CA LEU A 49 8.25 3.48 -17.66
C LEU A 49 8.04 1.97 -17.77
N GLN A 50 9.08 1.16 -17.50
CA GLN A 50 8.95 -0.31 -17.50
C GLN A 50 7.88 -0.80 -16.50
N HIS A 51 7.78 -0.15 -15.34
CA HIS A 51 6.71 -0.43 -14.37
C HIS A 51 5.33 -0.02 -14.93
N THR A 52 5.23 1.18 -15.51
CA THR A 52 3.99 1.70 -16.10
C THR A 52 3.46 0.79 -17.21
N PHE A 53 4.32 0.28 -18.09
CA PHE A 53 3.92 -0.61 -19.19
C PHE A 53 3.91 -2.09 -18.82
N ARG A 54 4.12 -2.43 -17.51
CA ARG A 54 4.13 -3.82 -17.02
C ARG A 54 5.18 -4.70 -17.73
N GLU A 55 6.28 -4.11 -18.14
CA GLU A 55 7.46 -4.82 -18.67
C GLU A 55 8.31 -5.41 -17.53
N ARG A 56 8.10 -4.91 -16.32
CA ARG A 56 8.53 -5.52 -15.05
C ARG A 56 7.29 -5.89 -14.26
N GLU A 57 7.27 -7.12 -13.76
CA GLU A 57 6.14 -7.58 -12.94
C GLU A 57 6.06 -6.79 -11.63
N PRO A 58 5.00 -6.03 -11.41
CA PRO A 58 4.77 -5.37 -10.14
C PRO A 58 4.13 -6.36 -9.17
N LEU A 59 4.61 -6.36 -7.93
CA LEU A 59 4.14 -7.28 -6.89
C LEU A 59 2.69 -7.00 -6.43
N ASN A 60 2.17 -5.81 -6.72
CA ASN A 60 0.86 -5.32 -6.31
C ASN A 60 -0.19 -5.31 -7.42
N ALA A 61 0.13 -5.81 -8.61
CA ALA A 61 -0.80 -5.88 -9.73
C ALA A 61 -1.27 -7.33 -9.97
N ASP A 62 -2.54 -7.46 -10.34
CA ASP A 62 -3.10 -8.73 -10.83
C ASP A 62 -2.84 -8.85 -12.33
N LEU A 63 -1.90 -9.70 -12.71
CA LEU A 63 -1.53 -9.93 -14.10
C LEU A 63 -2.70 -10.38 -14.98
N LYS A 64 -3.72 -11.03 -14.40
CA LYS A 64 -4.94 -11.43 -15.14
C LYS A 64 -5.78 -10.23 -15.55
N ARG A 65 -5.68 -9.13 -14.83
CA ARG A 65 -6.40 -7.89 -15.10
C ARG A 65 -5.58 -6.88 -15.93
N ARG A 66 -4.37 -7.21 -16.33
CA ARG A 66 -3.51 -6.33 -17.15
C ARG A 66 -4.22 -5.80 -18.41
N HIS A 67 -5.11 -6.58 -19.00
CA HIS A 67 -5.90 -6.20 -20.18
C HIS A 67 -6.91 -5.07 -19.90
N GLU A 68 -7.21 -4.77 -18.63
CA GLU A 68 -8.08 -3.66 -18.23
C GLU A 68 -7.35 -2.31 -18.25
N ASN A 69 -6.00 -2.30 -18.28
CA ASN A 69 -5.20 -1.09 -18.36
C ASN A 69 -5.44 -0.40 -19.70
N THR A 70 -5.41 0.93 -19.67
CA THR A 70 -5.73 1.73 -20.86
C THR A 70 -4.66 2.80 -21.08
N ILE A 71 -4.09 2.85 -22.29
CA ILE A 71 -3.21 3.93 -22.70
C ILE A 71 -4.09 5.06 -23.25
N LEU A 72 -4.08 6.21 -22.57
CA LEU A 72 -4.83 7.40 -22.97
C LEU A 72 -4.02 8.31 -23.88
N HIS A 73 -2.68 8.27 -23.77
CA HIS A 73 -1.79 9.12 -24.54
C HIS A 73 -0.41 8.49 -24.70
N GLY A 74 0.22 8.73 -25.84
CA GLY A 74 1.58 8.32 -26.16
C GLY A 74 1.72 6.89 -26.67
N PRO A 75 2.97 6.42 -26.86
CA PRO A 75 3.27 5.07 -27.31
C PRO A 75 2.86 3.99 -26.28
N ASP A 76 2.90 2.74 -26.69
CA ASP A 76 2.46 1.57 -25.93
C ASP A 76 3.61 0.77 -25.28
N THR A 77 4.85 1.23 -25.43
CA THR A 77 6.04 0.60 -24.83
C THR A 77 6.93 1.61 -24.12
N SER A 78 7.67 1.17 -23.11
CA SER A 78 8.61 2.03 -22.39
C SER A 78 9.73 2.55 -23.29
N GLU A 79 10.20 1.74 -24.23
CA GLU A 79 11.26 2.11 -25.15
C GLU A 79 10.81 3.22 -26.12
N ALA A 80 9.63 3.09 -26.71
CA ALA A 80 9.07 4.12 -27.60
C ALA A 80 8.81 5.45 -26.88
N VAL A 81 8.43 5.45 -25.60
CA VAL A 81 8.36 6.66 -24.78
C VAL A 81 9.73 7.26 -24.50
N LEU A 82 10.76 6.41 -24.28
CA LEU A 82 12.14 6.86 -24.13
C LEU A 82 12.68 7.47 -25.42
N ASP A 83 12.33 6.96 -26.59
CA ASP A 83 12.68 7.55 -27.88
C ASP A 83 12.02 8.90 -28.05
N ALA A 84 10.72 9.02 -27.77
CA ALA A 84 10.02 10.31 -27.77
C ALA A 84 10.65 11.32 -26.79
N TRP A 85 11.15 10.84 -25.64
CA TRP A 85 11.90 11.67 -24.71
C TRP A 85 13.23 12.12 -25.30
N ARG A 86 13.99 11.23 -25.97
CA ARG A 86 15.29 11.56 -26.61
C ARG A 86 15.13 12.59 -27.70
N ASP A 87 14.11 12.47 -28.53
CA ASP A 87 13.80 13.40 -29.64
C ASP A 87 13.49 14.82 -29.14
N ARG A 88 12.94 14.95 -27.92
CA ARG A 88 12.59 16.23 -27.30
C ARG A 88 13.67 16.77 -26.36
N ALA A 89 14.57 15.91 -25.89
CA ALA A 89 15.57 16.31 -24.91
C ALA A 89 16.56 17.33 -25.50
N PRO A 90 16.98 18.37 -24.74
CA PRO A 90 17.99 19.30 -25.21
C PRO A 90 19.36 18.61 -25.37
N GLU A 91 20.14 19.01 -26.35
CA GLU A 91 21.49 18.49 -26.58
C GLU A 91 22.39 18.57 -25.33
N LYS A 92 22.25 19.64 -24.56
CA LYS A 92 23.03 19.85 -23.34
C LYS A 92 22.18 19.68 -22.10
N ILE A 93 22.45 18.64 -21.34
CA ILE A 93 21.75 18.32 -20.10
C ILE A 93 22.69 18.55 -18.91
N ARG A 94 22.24 19.31 -17.92
CA ARG A 94 23.00 19.54 -16.69
C ARG A 94 23.08 18.24 -15.86
N ALA A 95 24.20 17.99 -15.20
CA ALA A 95 24.41 16.77 -14.39
C ALA A 95 23.34 16.55 -13.30
N ASN A 96 22.74 17.63 -12.77
CA ASN A 96 21.69 17.56 -11.76
C ASN A 96 20.27 17.80 -12.33
N ALA A 97 20.08 17.64 -13.63
CA ALA A 97 18.79 17.81 -14.25
C ALA A 97 17.78 16.76 -13.76
N VAL A 98 16.51 17.14 -13.73
CA VAL A 98 15.39 16.20 -13.60
C VAL A 98 14.98 15.81 -15.02
N HIS A 99 15.06 14.52 -15.33
CA HIS A 99 14.82 13.99 -16.67
C HIS A 99 13.32 13.80 -16.97
N GLY A 100 12.52 13.53 -15.93
CA GLY A 100 11.07 13.34 -16.07
C GLY A 100 10.33 13.78 -14.81
N LEU A 101 9.08 14.17 -15.00
CA LEU A 101 8.11 14.28 -13.92
C LEU A 101 7.08 13.17 -14.13
N GLU A 102 6.96 12.33 -13.14
CA GLU A 102 5.94 11.27 -13.08
C GLU A 102 4.79 11.78 -12.22
N TYR A 103 3.62 11.84 -12.81
CA TYR A 103 2.39 12.16 -12.10
C TYR A 103 1.60 10.92 -11.81
N PHE A 104 1.18 10.77 -10.58
CA PHE A 104 0.18 9.81 -10.14
C PHE A 104 -1.12 10.58 -9.92
N ILE A 105 -2.18 10.17 -10.61
CA ILE A 105 -3.51 10.75 -10.53
C ILE A 105 -4.51 9.67 -10.18
N GLY A 106 -5.28 9.90 -9.13
CA GLY A 106 -6.33 9.01 -8.66
C GLY A 106 -7.32 9.76 -7.78
N ALA A 107 -8.11 9.02 -7.06
CA ALA A 107 -8.98 9.53 -6.00
C ALA A 107 -8.85 8.62 -4.77
N SER A 108 -9.46 9.04 -3.66
CA SER A 108 -9.62 8.14 -2.51
C SER A 108 -10.24 6.81 -2.96
N PRO A 109 -9.81 5.65 -2.41
CA PRO A 109 -10.28 4.34 -2.87
C PRO A 109 -11.80 4.23 -2.93
N GLU A 110 -12.49 4.75 -1.90
CA GLU A 110 -13.93 4.75 -1.80
C GLU A 110 -14.59 5.55 -2.92
N ALA A 111 -14.03 6.72 -3.24
CA ALA A 111 -14.51 7.57 -4.33
C ALA A 111 -14.28 6.90 -5.69
N MET A 112 -13.09 6.33 -5.91
CA MET A 112 -12.73 5.68 -7.15
C MET A 112 -13.56 4.41 -7.40
N HIS A 113 -13.81 3.61 -6.37
CA HIS A 113 -14.65 2.41 -6.48
C HIS A 113 -16.14 2.74 -6.61
N ALA A 114 -16.59 3.89 -6.13
CA ALA A 114 -17.96 4.35 -6.29
C ALA A 114 -18.27 4.90 -7.71
N MET A 115 -17.22 5.27 -8.46
CA MET A 115 -17.35 5.71 -9.85
C MET A 115 -17.52 4.52 -10.77
N SER A 116 -18.45 4.65 -11.71
CA SER A 116 -18.54 3.76 -12.86
C SER A 116 -17.28 3.87 -13.74
N ARG A 117 -17.04 2.89 -14.60
CA ARG A 117 -15.92 2.92 -15.55
C ARG A 117 -15.92 4.18 -16.41
N ALA A 118 -17.11 4.61 -16.87
CA ALA A 118 -17.26 5.80 -17.70
C ALA A 118 -16.90 7.10 -16.93
N GLU A 119 -17.30 7.21 -15.66
CA GLU A 119 -16.93 8.34 -14.79
C GLU A 119 -15.44 8.37 -14.51
N GLN A 120 -14.80 7.21 -14.24
CA GLN A 120 -13.36 7.11 -14.09
C GLN A 120 -12.64 7.56 -15.38
N ASP A 121 -13.12 7.11 -16.53
CA ASP A 121 -12.52 7.47 -17.83
C ASP A 121 -12.67 8.97 -18.13
N ALA A 122 -13.77 9.59 -17.74
CA ALA A 122 -13.98 11.03 -17.85
C ALA A 122 -12.98 11.79 -16.95
N TYR A 123 -12.92 11.40 -15.66
CA TYR A 123 -12.00 12.01 -14.70
C TYR A 123 -10.53 11.93 -15.16
N PHE A 124 -10.09 10.79 -15.69
CA PHE A 124 -8.70 10.64 -16.16
C PHE A 124 -8.43 11.43 -17.44
N ARG A 125 -9.42 11.61 -18.34
CA ARG A 125 -9.24 12.46 -19.51
C ARG A 125 -9.13 13.93 -19.14
N ASP A 126 -10.01 14.44 -18.30
CA ASP A 126 -9.96 15.81 -17.83
C ASP A 126 -8.66 16.12 -17.07
N ALA A 127 -8.21 15.18 -16.25
CA ALA A 127 -6.92 15.26 -15.56
C ALA A 127 -5.72 15.27 -16.54
N LEU A 128 -5.79 14.48 -17.61
CA LEU A 128 -4.77 14.47 -18.66
C LEU A 128 -4.75 15.80 -19.43
N ASP A 129 -5.91 16.33 -19.78
CA ASP A 129 -6.01 17.59 -20.52
C ASP A 129 -5.54 18.76 -19.66
N TRP A 130 -5.86 18.78 -18.37
CA TRP A 130 -5.30 19.74 -17.42
C TRP A 130 -3.76 19.67 -17.34
N LEU A 131 -3.15 18.48 -17.39
CA LEU A 131 -1.69 18.34 -17.44
C LEU A 131 -1.10 18.83 -18.77
N LYS A 132 -1.78 18.57 -19.90
CA LYS A 132 -1.35 19.06 -21.22
C LYS A 132 -1.36 20.59 -21.30
N GLU A 133 -2.38 21.24 -20.77
CA GLU A 133 -2.45 22.69 -20.69
C GLU A 133 -1.30 23.26 -19.85
N ARG A 134 -0.96 22.62 -18.75
CA ARG A 134 0.07 23.09 -17.81
C ARG A 134 1.50 22.85 -18.29
N HIS A 135 1.76 21.79 -19.01
CA HIS A 135 3.11 21.39 -19.43
C HIS A 135 3.37 21.60 -20.92
N GLY A 136 2.34 21.85 -21.71
CA GLY A 136 2.36 21.72 -23.17
C GLY A 136 2.04 20.27 -23.57
N ALA A 137 1.10 20.10 -24.48
CA ALA A 137 0.62 18.78 -24.88
C ALA A 137 1.77 17.88 -25.40
N GLU A 138 2.71 18.50 -26.10
CA GLU A 138 3.88 17.83 -26.66
C GLU A 138 4.91 17.39 -25.61
N ASN A 139 4.86 17.92 -24.39
CA ASN A 139 5.74 17.55 -23.27
C ASN A 139 5.15 16.43 -22.42
N VAL A 140 3.90 16.05 -22.65
CA VAL A 140 3.26 14.85 -22.07
C VAL A 140 3.62 13.67 -22.95
N LEU A 141 4.50 12.78 -22.46
CA LEU A 141 5.06 11.68 -23.23
C LEU A 141 4.17 10.43 -23.22
N SER A 142 3.56 10.15 -22.08
CA SER A 142 2.64 9.01 -21.95
C SER A 142 1.64 9.23 -20.82
N ALA A 143 0.46 8.63 -20.95
CA ALA A 143 -0.55 8.54 -19.90
C ALA A 143 -1.21 7.15 -19.93
N VAL A 144 -1.09 6.40 -18.85
CA VAL A 144 -1.60 5.03 -18.72
C VAL A 144 -2.47 4.91 -17.49
N VAL A 145 -3.69 4.43 -17.66
CA VAL A 145 -4.59 4.10 -16.56
C VAL A 145 -4.40 2.65 -16.15
N HIS A 146 -4.02 2.44 -14.92
CA HIS A 146 -3.87 1.13 -14.30
C HIS A 146 -5.16 0.74 -13.60
N ARG A 147 -5.69 -0.45 -13.93
CA ARG A 147 -6.85 -1.07 -13.31
C ARG A 147 -6.58 -2.48 -12.81
N ASP A 148 -5.37 -2.94 -13.04
CA ASP A 148 -4.84 -4.21 -12.56
C ASP A 148 -4.35 -4.15 -11.11
N GLU A 149 -4.40 -3.00 -10.47
CA GLU A 149 -4.13 -2.79 -9.04
C GLU A 149 -5.42 -2.63 -8.24
N SER A 150 -5.29 -2.51 -6.91
CA SER A 150 -6.45 -2.41 -5.99
C SER A 150 -7.34 -1.20 -6.27
N THR A 151 -6.74 -0.06 -6.63
CA THR A 151 -7.46 1.19 -6.90
C THR A 151 -7.05 1.72 -8.28
N PRO A 152 -8.00 1.95 -9.20
CA PRO A 152 -7.72 2.55 -10.50
C PRO A 152 -7.01 3.90 -10.37
N HIS A 153 -5.94 4.10 -11.12
CA HIS A 153 -5.18 5.34 -11.14
C HIS A 153 -4.49 5.54 -12.49
N MET A 154 -4.12 6.78 -12.79
CA MET A 154 -3.39 7.12 -14.01
C MET A 154 -1.97 7.53 -13.65
N THR A 155 -1.00 6.98 -14.37
CA THR A 155 0.39 7.43 -14.36
C THR A 155 0.68 8.22 -15.63
N VAL A 156 1.18 9.45 -15.47
CA VAL A 156 1.54 10.32 -16.60
C VAL A 156 3.01 10.68 -16.52
N MET A 157 3.72 10.49 -17.64
CA MET A 157 5.13 10.87 -17.78
C MET A 157 5.26 12.14 -18.60
N THR A 158 5.96 13.14 -18.06
CA THR A 158 6.24 14.38 -18.78
C THR A 158 7.73 14.70 -18.82
N ILE A 159 8.20 15.30 -19.90
CA ILE A 159 9.51 15.91 -19.97
C ILE A 159 9.42 17.36 -19.47
N PRO A 160 10.21 17.77 -18.45
CA PRO A 160 10.06 19.09 -17.82
C PRO A 160 10.80 20.18 -18.56
N LEU A 161 10.37 20.52 -19.77
CA LEU A 161 10.93 21.61 -20.56
C LEU A 161 10.35 22.97 -20.17
N ASP A 162 11.20 23.98 -20.01
CA ASP A 162 10.79 25.37 -19.87
C ASP A 162 10.59 26.03 -21.28
N GLY A 163 10.08 27.26 -21.31
CA GLY A 163 9.85 28.00 -22.57
C GLY A 163 11.12 28.25 -23.41
N HIS A 164 12.30 27.89 -22.91
CA HIS A 164 13.57 27.94 -23.64
C HIS A 164 14.06 26.53 -24.04
N GLY A 165 13.23 25.51 -23.94
CA GLY A 165 13.59 24.14 -24.28
C GLY A 165 14.60 23.47 -23.32
N ARG A 166 14.75 23.96 -22.09
CA ARG A 166 15.70 23.39 -21.11
C ARG A 166 14.97 22.60 -20.05
N LEU A 167 15.58 21.49 -19.60
CA LEU A 167 15.06 20.72 -18.48
C LEU A 167 15.03 21.57 -17.20
N ASN A 168 13.84 21.96 -16.76
CA ASN A 168 13.63 22.88 -15.65
C ASN A 168 12.41 22.52 -14.78
N ALA A 169 12.45 21.37 -14.18
CA ALA A 169 11.40 20.92 -13.27
C ALA A 169 11.11 21.91 -12.12
N ARG A 170 12.12 22.75 -11.73
CA ARG A 170 11.91 23.77 -10.68
C ARG A 170 10.97 24.89 -11.14
N ALA A 171 11.01 25.27 -12.39
CA ALA A 171 10.09 26.27 -12.94
C ALA A 171 8.63 25.74 -12.95
N LEU A 172 8.46 24.46 -13.29
CA LEU A 172 7.15 23.83 -13.47
C LEU A 172 6.49 23.43 -12.13
N VAL A 173 7.18 22.61 -11.32
CA VAL A 173 6.61 22.07 -10.06
C VAL A 173 7.22 22.70 -8.81
N GLY A 174 8.29 23.45 -8.95
CA GLY A 174 8.87 24.30 -7.91
C GLY A 174 9.26 23.58 -6.63
N ASN A 175 8.88 24.21 -5.52
CA ASN A 175 9.05 23.74 -4.16
C ASN A 175 7.72 23.14 -3.60
N ARG A 176 7.71 22.79 -2.30
CA ARG A 176 6.53 22.25 -1.62
C ARG A 176 5.29 23.17 -1.73
N GLN A 177 5.46 24.47 -1.66
CA GLN A 177 4.35 25.44 -1.77
C GLN A 177 3.73 25.43 -3.17
N LYS A 178 4.56 25.41 -4.23
CA LYS A 178 4.07 25.30 -5.61
C LYS A 178 3.36 23.98 -5.87
N LEU A 179 3.87 22.85 -5.30
CA LEU A 179 3.20 21.55 -5.39
C LEU A 179 1.85 21.57 -4.67
N SER A 180 1.78 22.19 -3.50
CA SER A 180 0.52 22.33 -2.76
C SER A 180 -0.49 23.19 -3.53
N ALA A 181 -0.05 24.32 -4.09
CA ALA A 181 -0.89 25.14 -4.94
C ALA A 181 -1.39 24.39 -6.18
N MET A 182 -0.51 23.60 -6.82
CA MET A 182 -0.88 22.76 -7.96
C MET A 182 -1.93 21.69 -7.60
N GLN A 183 -1.86 21.10 -6.40
CA GLN A 183 -2.89 20.18 -5.91
C GLN A 183 -4.22 20.89 -5.66
N THR A 184 -4.19 22.13 -5.16
CA THR A 184 -5.40 22.94 -4.97
C THR A 184 -6.07 23.23 -6.32
N ASP A 185 -5.29 23.70 -7.27
CA ASP A 185 -5.67 24.01 -8.63
C ASP A 185 -6.30 22.78 -9.34
N PHE A 186 -5.61 21.64 -9.29
CA PHE A 186 -6.10 20.37 -9.81
C PHE A 186 -7.45 19.96 -9.18
N ALA A 187 -7.57 20.09 -7.87
CA ALA A 187 -8.81 19.72 -7.19
C ALA A 187 -9.97 20.68 -7.52
N GLN A 188 -9.65 21.96 -7.78
CA GLN A 188 -10.66 22.97 -8.16
C GLN A 188 -11.08 22.83 -9.62
N GLU A 189 -10.13 22.64 -10.53
CA GLU A 189 -10.40 22.62 -11.97
C GLU A 189 -10.88 21.25 -12.48
N VAL A 190 -10.34 20.16 -11.90
CA VAL A 190 -10.71 18.80 -12.30
C VAL A 190 -11.54 18.11 -11.23
N GLY A 191 -11.07 18.12 -9.99
CA GLY A 191 -11.69 17.32 -8.92
C GLY A 191 -13.16 17.66 -8.68
N LEU A 192 -13.50 18.94 -8.60
CA LEU A 192 -14.87 19.38 -8.27
C LEU A 192 -15.91 18.93 -9.30
N GLU A 193 -15.57 18.90 -10.59
CA GLU A 193 -16.47 18.44 -11.64
C GLU A 193 -16.84 16.95 -11.48
N HIS A 194 -15.95 16.16 -10.86
CA HIS A 194 -16.16 14.75 -10.54
C HIS A 194 -16.60 14.48 -9.09
N GLY A 195 -17.01 15.54 -8.36
CA GLY A 195 -17.46 15.43 -6.97
C GLY A 195 -16.34 15.05 -6.02
N LEU A 196 -15.08 15.40 -6.36
CA LEU A 196 -13.91 15.17 -5.53
C LEU A 196 -13.43 16.50 -4.94
N GLU A 197 -13.05 16.48 -3.68
CA GLU A 197 -12.50 17.64 -2.97
C GLU A 197 -10.96 17.57 -2.96
N ARG A 198 -10.32 18.66 -2.63
CA ARG A 198 -8.89 18.66 -2.37
C ARG A 198 -8.57 17.92 -1.08
N GLY A 199 -7.59 17.04 -1.12
CA GLY A 199 -7.00 16.45 0.07
C GLY A 199 -6.29 17.49 0.96
N LEU A 200 -5.91 17.08 2.16
CA LEU A 200 -5.37 17.97 3.23
C LEU A 200 -4.07 18.65 2.85
N GLU A 201 -3.99 19.95 3.09
CA GLU A 201 -2.71 20.66 3.06
C GLU A 201 -1.85 20.30 4.27
N ARG A 202 -0.58 20.00 4.03
CA ARG A 202 0.42 19.69 5.05
C ARG A 202 0.15 18.42 5.84
N SER A 203 -0.59 17.46 5.29
CA SER A 203 -0.70 16.15 5.90
C SER A 203 0.68 15.63 6.33
N GLN A 204 0.77 15.16 7.57
CA GLN A 204 1.99 14.53 8.10
C GLN A 204 2.06 13.05 7.74
N ALA A 205 1.02 12.52 7.09
CA ALA A 205 1.01 11.17 6.62
C ALA A 205 2.14 10.95 5.61
N THR A 206 3.05 10.08 5.94
CA THR A 206 4.12 9.66 5.05
C THR A 206 3.64 8.47 4.26
N HIS A 207 3.54 8.63 2.94
CA HIS A 207 3.34 7.48 2.07
C HIS A 207 4.55 6.55 2.25
N GLU A 208 4.36 5.43 2.91
CA GLU A 208 5.37 4.37 2.91
C GLU A 208 5.52 3.86 1.49
N ARG A 209 6.75 3.97 0.97
CA ARG A 209 7.03 3.41 -0.35
C ARG A 209 6.70 1.93 -0.32
N VAL A 210 5.96 1.47 -1.32
CA VAL A 210 5.64 0.05 -1.55
C VAL A 210 6.89 -0.83 -1.34
N GLN A 211 8.08 -0.35 -1.70
CA GLN A 211 9.36 -1.00 -1.42
C GLN A 211 9.66 -1.20 0.08
N ARG A 212 9.21 -0.32 0.98
CA ARG A 212 9.38 -0.53 2.44
C ARG A 212 8.42 -1.57 2.96
N VAL A 213 7.19 -1.55 2.47
CA VAL A 213 6.20 -2.59 2.80
C VAL A 213 6.71 -3.96 2.32
N TYR A 214 7.24 -4.05 1.10
CA TYR A 214 7.83 -5.28 0.59
C TYR A 214 9.14 -5.66 1.28
N ALA A 215 10.00 -4.70 1.63
CA ALA A 215 11.20 -4.99 2.42
C ALA A 215 10.84 -5.55 3.80
N HIS A 216 9.72 -5.14 4.39
CA HIS A 216 9.21 -5.71 5.64
C HIS A 216 8.57 -7.08 5.43
N ILE A 217 7.85 -7.29 4.30
CA ILE A 217 7.26 -8.59 3.95
C ILE A 217 8.34 -9.61 3.56
N MET A 218 9.43 -9.15 2.92
CA MET A 218 10.56 -9.99 2.48
C MET A 218 11.72 -9.97 3.48
N ALA A 219 11.63 -9.22 4.59
CA ALA A 219 12.61 -9.34 5.67
C ALA A 219 12.62 -10.80 6.15
N PRO A 220 13.81 -11.42 6.29
CA PRO A 220 13.88 -12.74 6.88
C PRO A 220 13.18 -12.67 8.25
N GLU A 221 12.13 -13.47 8.38
CA GLU A 221 11.30 -13.47 9.57
C GLU A 221 12.15 -13.75 10.79
N ALA A 222 11.81 -13.12 11.90
CA ALA A 222 12.44 -13.46 13.17
C ALA A 222 12.30 -14.98 13.36
N ALA A 223 13.42 -15.66 13.30
CA ALA A 223 13.43 -17.10 13.47
C ALA A 223 12.81 -17.43 14.84
N VAL A 224 11.80 -18.26 14.86
CA VAL A 224 11.26 -18.79 16.12
C VAL A 224 12.36 -19.67 16.73
N GLU A 225 12.93 -19.27 17.86
CA GLU A 225 13.88 -20.09 18.57
C GLU A 225 13.12 -21.27 19.21
N LEU A 226 13.29 -22.44 18.61
CA LEU A 226 12.72 -23.67 19.17
C LEU A 226 13.58 -24.11 20.36
N PRO A 227 12.97 -24.68 21.44
CA PRO A 227 13.71 -25.12 22.60
C PRO A 227 14.66 -26.26 22.23
N GLU A 228 15.88 -26.23 22.74
CA GLU A 228 16.82 -27.33 22.59
C GLU A 228 16.27 -28.61 23.27
N ARG A 229 16.60 -29.77 22.68
CA ARG A 229 16.21 -31.03 23.22
C ARG A 229 16.96 -31.32 24.55
N GLN A 230 16.24 -31.74 25.56
CA GLN A 230 16.84 -32.12 26.83
C GLN A 230 17.62 -33.43 26.67
N LYS A 231 18.94 -33.38 26.86
CA LYS A 231 19.82 -34.53 26.78
C LYS A 231 19.66 -35.39 28.03
N GLY A 232 19.57 -36.71 27.83
CA GLY A 232 19.59 -37.66 28.93
C GLY A 232 20.95 -37.65 29.69
N HIS A 233 20.96 -38.20 30.90
CA HIS A 233 22.17 -38.37 31.67
C HIS A 233 23.18 -39.31 30.99
N PHE A 234 24.42 -39.32 31.47
CA PHE A 234 25.60 -40.02 30.95
C PHE A 234 25.41 -41.48 30.49
N LEU A 235 24.34 -42.18 30.92
CA LEU A 235 24.01 -43.54 30.52
C LEU A 235 22.86 -43.66 29.49
N GLY A 236 22.46 -42.56 28.85
CA GLY A 236 21.41 -42.56 27.80
C GLY A 236 19.98 -42.79 28.34
N LEU A 237 19.81 -42.82 29.66
CA LEU A 237 18.50 -42.96 30.32
C LEU A 237 17.96 -41.59 30.70
N GLY A 238 16.69 -41.35 30.41
CA GLY A 238 15.98 -40.12 30.84
C GLY A 238 16.10 -38.92 29.92
N GLY A 239 16.48 -39.09 28.65
CA GLY A 239 16.36 -38.06 27.61
C GLY A 239 14.91 -37.84 27.26
N GLU A 240 14.61 -36.61 26.80
CA GLU A 240 13.29 -36.23 26.32
C GLU A 240 12.88 -37.04 25.09
N THR A 241 11.64 -37.52 25.07
CA THR A 241 11.11 -38.20 23.89
C THR A 241 10.85 -37.25 22.74
N ASP A 242 10.76 -37.75 21.51
CA ASP A 242 10.43 -36.94 20.32
C ASP A 242 9.04 -36.28 20.46
N GLU A 243 8.13 -36.93 21.14
CA GLU A 243 6.77 -36.44 21.36
C GLU A 243 6.75 -35.28 22.36
N ASP A 244 7.47 -35.39 23.48
CA ASP A 244 7.60 -34.33 24.49
C ASP A 244 8.29 -33.10 23.91
N TRP A 245 9.34 -33.29 23.10
CA TRP A 245 10.00 -32.18 22.45
C TRP A 245 9.09 -31.49 21.41
N ARG A 246 8.38 -32.25 20.56
CA ARG A 246 7.41 -31.71 19.59
C ARG A 246 6.34 -30.89 20.28
N GLN A 247 5.85 -31.35 21.42
CA GLN A 247 4.88 -30.58 22.19
C GLN A 247 5.46 -29.27 22.68
N ARG A 248 6.65 -29.26 23.30
CA ARG A 248 7.32 -28.03 23.76
C ARG A 248 7.67 -27.09 22.62
N ALA A 249 8.13 -27.62 21.48
CA ALA A 249 8.41 -26.84 20.28
C ALA A 249 7.14 -26.17 19.74
N SER A 250 6.02 -26.90 19.71
CA SER A 250 4.72 -26.39 19.29
C SER A 250 4.19 -25.31 20.25
N GLU A 251 4.38 -25.50 21.55
CA GLU A 251 4.02 -24.50 22.58
C GLU A 251 4.86 -23.22 22.42
N ALA A 252 6.18 -23.34 22.26
CA ALA A 252 7.08 -22.21 22.04
C ALA A 252 6.76 -21.44 20.74
N ALA A 253 6.47 -22.16 19.65
CA ALA A 253 6.05 -21.58 18.39
C ALA A 253 4.70 -20.86 18.54
N THR A 254 3.76 -21.44 19.23
CA THR A 254 2.44 -20.86 19.52
C THR A 254 2.56 -19.58 20.35
N ASP A 255 3.44 -19.56 21.35
CA ASP A 255 3.65 -18.38 22.20
C ASP A 255 4.37 -17.26 21.44
N ALA A 256 5.32 -17.59 20.55
CA ALA A 256 5.93 -16.62 19.65
C ALA A 256 4.90 -15.98 18.70
N LEU A 257 3.99 -16.79 18.13
CA LEU A 257 2.88 -16.31 17.31
C LEU A 257 1.91 -15.42 18.10
N LYS A 258 1.56 -15.80 19.34
CA LYS A 258 0.73 -14.97 20.22
C LYS A 258 1.40 -13.63 20.52
N GLY A 259 2.72 -13.62 20.77
CA GLY A 259 3.50 -12.40 20.99
C GLY A 259 3.49 -11.48 19.78
N ALA A 260 3.72 -12.03 18.59
CA ALA A 260 3.67 -11.29 17.32
C ALA A 260 2.26 -10.70 17.09
N ARG A 261 1.23 -11.51 17.27
CA ARG A 261 -0.18 -11.08 17.15
C ARG A 261 -0.53 -9.95 18.12
N LEU A 262 -0.12 -10.07 19.37
CA LEU A 262 -0.35 -9.03 20.38
C LEU A 262 0.37 -7.70 20.03
N ALA A 263 1.58 -7.76 19.47
CA ALA A 263 2.30 -6.58 19.00
C ALA A 263 1.56 -5.89 17.84
N LEU A 264 1.01 -6.66 16.90
CA LEU A 264 0.23 -6.17 15.77
C LEU A 264 -1.11 -5.57 16.23
N ASP A 265 -1.81 -6.22 17.15
CA ASP A 265 -3.05 -5.70 17.73
C ASP A 265 -2.81 -4.36 18.43
N ARG A 266 -1.72 -4.23 19.22
CA ARG A 266 -1.34 -2.94 19.85
C ARG A 266 -1.00 -1.85 18.83
N GLN A 267 -0.47 -2.22 17.67
CA GLN A 267 -0.18 -1.25 16.61
C GLN A 267 -1.47 -0.81 15.93
N ARG A 268 -2.37 -1.75 15.62
CA ARG A 268 -3.71 -1.46 15.12
C ARG A 268 -4.46 -0.51 16.06
N ASP A 269 -4.50 -0.83 17.37
CA ASP A 269 -5.22 -0.03 18.37
C ASP A 269 -4.68 1.41 18.46
N ARG A 270 -3.36 1.59 18.28
CA ARG A 270 -2.75 2.93 18.20
C ARG A 270 -3.21 3.70 16.96
N HIS A 271 -3.28 3.06 15.79
CA HIS A 271 -3.79 3.69 14.58
C HIS A 271 -5.28 4.02 14.68
N GLU A 272 -6.08 3.11 15.24
CA GLU A 272 -7.51 3.35 15.49
C GLU A 272 -7.73 4.53 16.44
N ALA A 273 -6.97 4.62 17.52
CA ALA A 273 -7.03 5.74 18.46
C ALA A 273 -6.62 7.07 17.79
N GLN A 274 -5.63 7.06 16.92
CA GLN A 274 -5.18 8.24 16.19
C GLN A 274 -6.23 8.69 15.15
N THR A 275 -6.84 7.76 14.45
CA THR A 275 -7.95 8.02 13.52
C THR A 275 -9.15 8.63 14.27
N ALA A 276 -9.56 8.02 15.40
CA ALA A 276 -10.64 8.53 16.23
C ALA A 276 -10.37 9.94 16.78
N PHE A 277 -9.11 10.23 17.15
CA PHE A 277 -8.72 11.58 17.60
C PHE A 277 -8.89 12.62 16.48
N LEU A 278 -8.47 12.29 15.25
CA LEU A 278 -8.61 13.16 14.09
C LEU A 278 -10.08 13.37 13.68
N GLU A 279 -10.89 12.32 13.76
CA GLU A 279 -12.35 12.41 13.56
C GLU A 279 -13.03 13.32 14.59
N ALA A 280 -12.62 13.21 15.85
CA ALA A 280 -13.12 14.09 16.91
C ALA A 280 -12.74 15.57 16.67
N GLN A 281 -11.52 15.83 16.19
CA GLN A 281 -11.10 17.18 15.78
C GLN A 281 -11.95 17.70 14.61
N LEU A 282 -12.22 16.86 13.60
CA LEU A 282 -13.12 17.18 12.49
C LEU A 282 -14.52 17.55 12.95
N ALA A 283 -15.07 16.78 13.89
CA ALA A 283 -16.38 17.06 14.46
C ALA A 283 -16.38 18.41 15.20
N HIS A 284 -15.34 18.70 15.98
CA HIS A 284 -15.19 19.97 16.69
C HIS A 284 -15.09 21.17 15.75
N GLU A 285 -14.31 21.06 14.66
CA GLU A 285 -14.21 22.11 13.65
C GLU A 285 -15.53 22.32 12.88
N ARG A 286 -16.34 21.26 12.71
CA ARG A 286 -17.70 21.38 12.16
C ARG A 286 -18.64 22.17 13.08
N VAL A 287 -18.55 21.96 14.39
CA VAL A 287 -19.34 22.71 15.38
C VAL A 287 -18.94 24.19 15.37
N LYS A 288 -17.64 24.48 15.42
CA LYS A 288 -17.13 25.86 15.30
C LYS A 288 -17.61 26.57 14.04
N ARG A 289 -17.71 25.86 12.90
CA ARG A 289 -18.26 26.42 11.66
C ARG A 289 -19.70 26.88 11.85
N HIS A 290 -20.50 26.14 12.60
CA HIS A 290 -21.90 26.54 12.89
C HIS A 290 -21.99 27.76 13.77
N GLU A 291 -21.12 27.90 14.77
CA GLU A 291 -21.10 29.04 15.69
C GLU A 291 -20.65 30.36 15.03
N VAL A 292 -19.72 30.27 14.06
CA VAL A 292 -19.17 31.44 13.37
C VAL A 292 -20.08 31.96 12.25
N LEU A 293 -21.09 31.18 11.81
CA LEU A 293 -22.05 31.58 10.77
C LEU A 293 -22.90 32.83 11.11
N SER A 294 -22.76 33.38 12.30
CA SER A 294 -23.50 34.57 12.77
C SER A 294 -22.71 35.90 12.71
N GLY A 295 -21.45 35.92 12.34
CA GLY A 295 -20.69 37.15 12.22
C GLY A 295 -19.36 36.96 11.44
N ASP A 296 -19.10 37.74 10.43
CA ASP A 296 -17.92 37.78 9.54
C ASP A 296 -17.66 36.48 8.74
N LEU A 297 -18.54 36.24 7.80
CA LEU A 297 -18.78 34.91 7.22
C LEU A 297 -17.80 34.43 6.15
N GLU A 298 -17.23 35.26 5.32
CA GLU A 298 -16.53 34.80 4.11
C GLU A 298 -15.06 34.43 4.34
N GLU A 299 -14.32 35.18 5.10
CA GLU A 299 -12.89 34.94 5.35
C GLU A 299 -12.67 33.74 6.29
N THR A 300 -13.48 33.68 7.35
CA THR A 300 -13.44 32.58 8.34
C THR A 300 -13.93 31.23 7.77
N LEU A 301 -14.87 31.25 6.82
CA LEU A 301 -15.33 30.06 6.09
C LEU A 301 -14.24 29.46 5.20
N GLY A 302 -13.39 30.28 4.62
CA GLY A 302 -12.23 29.84 3.85
C GLY A 302 -11.25 29.02 4.70
N ASP A 303 -10.87 29.56 5.87
CA ASP A 303 -9.90 28.95 6.77
C ASP A 303 -10.43 27.66 7.41
N LEU A 304 -11.72 27.64 7.81
CA LEU A 304 -12.35 26.44 8.36
C LEU A 304 -12.56 25.32 7.33
N ARG A 305 -12.88 25.67 6.08
CA ARG A 305 -12.92 24.72 4.96
C ARG A 305 -11.55 24.11 4.71
N GLN A 306 -10.51 24.94 4.74
CA GLN A 306 -9.14 24.48 4.58
C GLN A 306 -8.75 23.50 5.70
N LYS A 307 -9.01 23.84 6.95
CA LYS A 307 -8.66 22.99 8.10
C LYS A 307 -9.46 21.69 8.15
N ASN A 308 -10.74 21.73 7.79
CA ASN A 308 -11.55 20.54 7.65
C ASN A 308 -11.04 19.59 6.56
N ARG A 309 -10.52 20.14 5.48
CA ARG A 309 -9.88 19.34 4.45
C ARG A 309 -8.61 18.67 4.99
N GLU A 310 -7.75 19.44 5.67
CA GLU A 310 -6.49 18.97 6.27
C GLU A 310 -6.71 17.75 7.20
N LEU A 311 -7.73 17.81 8.06
CA LEU A 311 -8.00 16.73 9.01
C LEU A 311 -8.58 15.46 8.34
N ARG A 312 -9.39 15.61 7.29
CA ARG A 312 -9.96 14.47 6.56
C ARG A 312 -8.91 13.63 5.83
N GLU A 313 -7.87 14.27 5.28
CA GLU A 313 -6.77 13.55 4.62
C GLU A 313 -5.94 12.77 5.65
N GLN A 314 -5.65 13.38 6.82
CA GLN A 314 -4.96 12.68 7.90
C GLN A 314 -5.73 11.44 8.35
N VAL A 315 -7.05 11.52 8.47
CA VAL A 315 -7.90 10.36 8.79
C VAL A 315 -7.81 9.30 7.69
N SER A 316 -7.92 9.70 6.43
CA SER A 316 -7.85 8.76 5.30
C SER A 316 -6.50 8.04 5.22
N ASP A 317 -5.40 8.80 5.38
CA ASP A 317 -4.06 8.24 5.32
C ASP A 317 -3.79 7.25 6.47
N LEU A 318 -4.31 7.54 7.67
CA LEU A 318 -4.19 6.63 8.82
C LEU A 318 -5.07 5.39 8.67
N GLU A 319 -6.23 5.51 8.01
CA GLU A 319 -7.07 4.37 7.68
C GLU A 319 -6.41 3.45 6.66
N GLU A 320 -5.75 4.01 5.64
CA GLU A 320 -4.95 3.24 4.68
C GLU A 320 -3.76 2.55 5.35
N GLU A 321 -3.02 3.26 6.23
CA GLU A 321 -1.95 2.65 7.02
C GLU A 321 -2.46 1.52 7.91
N ARG A 322 -3.55 1.74 8.63
CA ARG A 322 -4.19 0.72 9.46
C ARG A 322 -4.53 -0.53 8.65
N ASP A 323 -5.13 -0.36 7.49
CA ASP A 323 -5.57 -1.49 6.67
C ASP A 323 -4.38 -2.21 6.02
N ALA A 324 -3.34 -1.48 5.61
CA ALA A 324 -2.07 -2.05 5.17
C ALA A 324 -1.39 -2.87 6.29
N TRP A 325 -1.37 -2.35 7.51
CA TRP A 325 -0.84 -3.08 8.67
C TRP A 325 -1.64 -4.33 9.02
N ARG A 326 -2.97 -4.27 8.91
CA ARG A 326 -3.84 -5.45 9.10
C ARG A 326 -3.54 -6.55 8.09
N ASP A 327 -3.38 -6.18 6.83
CA ASP A 327 -3.09 -7.16 5.77
C ASP A 327 -1.69 -7.74 5.91
N GLU A 328 -0.72 -6.94 6.29
CA GLU A 328 0.64 -7.42 6.57
C GLU A 328 0.67 -8.36 7.78
N ALA A 329 -0.08 -8.02 8.84
CA ALA A 329 -0.24 -8.86 10.00
C ALA A 329 -0.75 -10.26 9.64
N ARG A 330 -1.85 -10.32 8.87
CA ARG A 330 -2.44 -11.59 8.42
C ARG A 330 -1.52 -12.40 7.51
N LYS A 331 -0.70 -11.72 6.70
CA LYS A 331 0.30 -12.40 5.84
C LYS A 331 1.41 -13.03 6.67
N ARG A 332 1.94 -12.28 7.65
CA ARG A 332 2.97 -12.80 8.58
C ARG A 332 2.45 -13.97 9.40
N GLU A 333 1.25 -13.86 9.96
CA GLU A 333 0.62 -14.94 10.73
C GLU A 333 0.48 -16.21 9.88
N ARG A 334 -0.02 -16.10 8.64
CA ARG A 334 -0.15 -17.25 7.72
C ARG A 334 1.20 -17.84 7.34
N HIS A 335 2.20 -17.01 7.07
CA HIS A 335 3.52 -17.51 6.70
C HIS A 335 4.20 -18.23 7.86
N HIS A 336 4.11 -17.70 9.09
CA HIS A 336 4.60 -18.38 10.29
C HIS A 336 3.93 -19.74 10.50
N LEU A 337 2.61 -19.81 10.37
CA LEU A 337 1.87 -21.07 10.46
C LEU A 337 2.33 -22.09 9.42
N LEU A 338 2.44 -21.67 8.15
CA LEU A 338 2.90 -22.54 7.07
C LEU A 338 4.37 -22.99 7.25
N THR A 339 5.22 -22.14 7.79
CA THR A 339 6.63 -22.48 8.05
C THR A 339 6.74 -23.51 9.15
N ILE A 340 5.97 -23.35 10.24
CA ILE A 340 5.93 -24.32 11.34
C ILE A 340 5.35 -25.66 10.86
N GLU A 341 4.23 -25.62 10.14
CA GLU A 341 3.58 -26.83 9.60
C GLU A 341 4.55 -27.61 8.68
N ARG A 342 5.17 -26.94 7.70
CA ARG A 342 6.16 -27.55 6.82
C ARG A 342 7.38 -28.11 7.54
N ALA A 343 7.85 -27.42 8.58
CA ALA A 343 8.97 -27.88 9.38
C ALA A 343 8.62 -29.15 10.19
N LEU A 344 7.42 -29.24 10.71
CA LEU A 344 6.91 -30.41 11.41
C LEU A 344 6.71 -31.60 10.46
N ASP A 345 6.06 -31.37 9.31
CA ASP A 345 5.86 -32.39 8.27
C ASP A 345 7.20 -32.92 7.73
N PHE A 346 8.16 -32.05 7.49
CA PHE A 346 9.48 -32.43 7.02
C PHE A 346 10.24 -33.26 8.06
N ALA A 347 10.21 -32.86 9.33
CA ALA A 347 10.83 -33.61 10.41
C ALA A 347 10.21 -35.03 10.56
N GLU A 348 8.89 -35.13 10.45
CA GLU A 348 8.18 -36.40 10.53
C GLU A 348 8.49 -37.30 9.32
N ALA A 349 8.45 -36.75 8.10
CA ALA A 349 8.71 -37.52 6.86
C ALA A 349 10.13 -38.04 6.76
N HIS A 350 11.11 -37.38 7.38
CA HIS A 350 12.53 -37.71 7.22
C HIS A 350 13.17 -38.27 8.48
N GLY A 351 12.42 -38.50 9.56
CA GLY A 351 12.93 -39.01 10.83
C GLY A 351 14.07 -38.20 11.43
N LEU A 352 14.08 -36.88 11.16
CA LEU A 352 15.15 -35.96 11.57
C LEU A 352 15.08 -35.68 13.06
N ALA A 353 16.24 -35.56 13.70
CA ALA A 353 16.29 -35.17 15.08
C ALA A 353 15.77 -33.68 15.21
N PRO A 354 15.02 -33.40 16.25
CA PRO A 354 14.44 -32.05 16.48
C PRO A 354 15.49 -30.94 16.51
N GLU A 355 16.70 -31.23 16.94
CA GLU A 355 17.84 -30.31 16.99
C GLU A 355 18.28 -29.87 15.59
N ASP A 356 18.19 -30.75 14.61
CA ASP A 356 18.57 -30.46 13.22
C ASP A 356 17.52 -29.55 12.54
N MET A 357 16.23 -29.74 12.87
CA MET A 357 15.17 -28.84 12.42
C MET A 357 15.22 -27.46 13.04
N ALA A 358 15.54 -27.36 14.35
CA ALA A 358 15.73 -26.07 15.00
C ALA A 358 16.86 -25.25 14.32
N GLN A 359 17.92 -25.94 13.88
CA GLN A 359 19.06 -25.34 13.20
C GLN A 359 18.74 -24.92 11.75
N TYR A 360 17.94 -25.71 11.04
CA TYR A 360 17.42 -25.38 9.72
C TYR A 360 16.55 -24.12 9.75
N LEU A 361 15.60 -24.05 10.68
CA LEU A 361 14.74 -22.89 10.86
C LEU A 361 15.51 -21.62 11.25
N LYS A 362 16.64 -21.79 11.98
CA LYS A 362 17.48 -20.67 12.44
C LYS A 362 18.46 -20.17 11.36
N HIS A 363 18.99 -21.05 10.52
CA HIS A 363 20.13 -20.74 9.65
C HIS A 363 19.96 -21.11 8.18
N GLY A 364 18.82 -21.68 7.79
CA GLY A 364 18.54 -22.09 6.41
C GLY A 364 19.48 -23.19 5.88
N ARG A 365 20.12 -23.97 6.75
CA ARG A 365 21.01 -25.07 6.37
C ARG A 365 20.26 -26.38 6.24
N ASP A 366 20.60 -27.15 5.20
CA ASP A 366 19.95 -28.45 4.92
C ASP A 366 20.13 -29.42 6.10
N PRO A 367 19.03 -29.92 6.71
CA PRO A 367 19.08 -30.86 7.81
C PRO A 367 19.69 -32.23 7.41
N HIS A 368 19.56 -32.61 6.12
CA HIS A 368 20.14 -33.86 5.61
C HIS A 368 21.65 -33.85 5.58
N GLU A 369 22.28 -32.71 5.33
CA GLU A 369 23.74 -32.59 5.26
C GLU A 369 24.38 -32.95 6.61
N LYS A 370 23.78 -32.53 7.72
CA LYS A 370 24.26 -32.89 9.08
C LYS A 370 23.86 -34.27 9.53
N ALA A 371 22.69 -34.77 9.10
CA ALA A 371 22.30 -36.17 9.38
C ALA A 371 23.27 -37.14 8.71
N HIS A 372 23.72 -36.84 7.47
CA HIS A 372 24.78 -37.58 6.80
C HIS A 372 26.16 -37.45 7.43
N GLU A 373 26.53 -36.27 7.96
CA GLU A 373 27.78 -36.12 8.72
C GLU A 373 27.76 -36.93 10.04
N ARG A 374 26.65 -36.92 10.75
CA ARG A 374 26.50 -37.72 12.00
C ARG A 374 26.48 -39.22 11.75
N ALA A 375 25.87 -39.68 10.65
CA ALA A 375 25.91 -41.08 10.24
C ALA A 375 27.34 -41.51 9.90
N ARG A 376 28.06 -40.68 9.12
CA ARG A 376 29.49 -40.93 8.81
C ARG A 376 30.41 -40.92 10.03
N ALA A 377 30.13 -40.04 11.00
CA ALA A 377 30.90 -39.99 12.24
C ALA A 377 30.64 -41.26 13.12
N LYS A 378 29.41 -41.78 13.13
CA LYS A 378 29.09 -43.04 13.85
C LYS A 378 29.69 -44.27 13.17
N ASP A 379 29.76 -44.31 11.82
CA ASP A 379 30.41 -45.40 11.09
C ASP A 379 31.94 -45.36 11.27
N LEU A 380 32.55 -44.19 11.48
CA LEU A 380 33.99 -44.04 11.78
C LEU A 380 34.36 -44.47 13.23
N ASP A 381 33.41 -44.37 14.18
CA ASP A 381 33.63 -44.84 15.57
C ASP A 381 33.41 -46.35 15.73
N LEU A 382 32.80 -47.04 14.74
CA LEU A 382 32.59 -48.48 14.73
C LEU A 382 33.77 -49.26 14.11
N ASP A 383 34.70 -48.60 13.43
CA ASP A 383 35.88 -49.21 12.82
C ASP A 383 37.16 -49.08 13.71
N LEU A 384 37.02 -48.67 14.96
CA LEU A 384 38.14 -48.45 15.91
C LEU A 384 38.08 -49.34 17.17
N ASP A 385 37.27 -50.42 17.17
CA ASP A 385 37.33 -51.47 18.20
C ASP A 385 37.75 -52.83 17.64
#